data_124f9f07ca250601231edce18219c28d
#
_entry.id   124f9f07ca250601231edce18219c28d
#
_cell.length_a   1.000
_cell.length_b   1.000
_cell.length_c   1.000
_cell.angle_alpha   90.00
_cell.angle_beta   90.00
_cell.angle_gamma   90.00
#
_symmetry.space_group_name_H-M   'P 1'
#
loop_
_entity.id
_entity.type
_entity.pdbx_description
1 polymer ?
#
loop_
_entity_poly.entity_id
_entity_poly.type
_entity_poly.pdbx_seq_one_letter_code
_entity_poly.pdbx_strand_id
1 'polypeptide(L)'
;MMAIRRLFLAITALLALAFSESTQAGQVVAFGAYRPGSIVIMTTARQLYYVLGGGRAIRYPVGVGRAGMAWHGRAQVALKRIRPAWQAPPSIGGGVYGPVIPGGSPRNPMGAAVLGLDRGNYAIHGTNNPASVGGFVSHGCIRMYNADVLDLYARAPVGADVIVLR
;
A
#
# COMPACT_ATOMS: atom_id res chain seq x y z
N MET A 1 -44.11 52.61 -33.03
CA MET A 1 -43.31 52.70 -31.81
C MET A 1 -42.96 51.26 -31.40
N MET A 2 -41.77 50.79 -31.77
CA MET A 2 -41.29 49.42 -31.54
C MET A 2 -40.53 49.34 -30.24
N ALA A 3 -41.00 48.54 -29.29
CA ALA A 3 -40.34 48.26 -28.06
C ALA A 3 -39.33 47.08 -28.25
N ILE A 4 -38.05 47.37 -28.13
CA ILE A 4 -36.97 46.40 -28.22
C ILE A 4 -36.87 45.70 -26.87
N ARG A 5 -37.29 44.43 -26.77
CA ARG A 5 -37.07 43.54 -25.66
C ARG A 5 -35.59 43.06 -25.68
N ARG A 6 -34.79 43.55 -24.76
CA ARG A 6 -33.43 43.04 -24.51
C ARG A 6 -33.52 41.74 -23.74
N LEU A 7 -33.21 40.64 -24.42
CA LEU A 7 -33.06 39.31 -23.81
C LEU A 7 -31.69 39.24 -23.13
N PHE A 8 -31.67 39.28 -21.79
CA PHE A 8 -30.44 38.95 -21.02
C PHE A 8 -30.29 37.45 -20.94
N LEU A 9 -29.36 36.88 -21.68
CA LEU A 9 -28.88 35.52 -21.47
C LEU A 9 -27.96 35.56 -20.23
N ALA A 10 -28.40 35.00 -19.11
CA ALA A 10 -27.58 34.71 -17.99
C ALA A 10 -26.81 33.42 -18.29
N ILE A 11 -25.52 33.53 -18.60
CA ILE A 11 -24.60 32.38 -18.71
C ILE A 11 -24.20 32.04 -17.28
N THR A 12 -24.84 31.03 -16.70
CA THR A 12 -24.41 30.40 -15.46
C THR A 12 -23.20 29.51 -15.76
N ALA A 13 -22.01 30.01 -15.54
CA ALA A 13 -20.81 29.21 -15.56
C ALA A 13 -20.82 28.26 -14.36
N LEU A 14 -21.14 26.99 -14.60
CA LEU A 14 -21.03 25.92 -13.63
C LEU A 14 -19.54 25.60 -13.45
N LEU A 15 -18.94 26.17 -12.40
CA LEU A 15 -17.56 25.89 -12.02
C LEU A 15 -17.54 24.47 -11.42
N ALA A 16 -17.26 23.46 -12.24
CA ALA A 16 -16.99 22.12 -11.79
C ALA A 16 -15.67 22.15 -11.00
N LEU A 17 -15.78 22.23 -9.66
CA LEU A 17 -14.66 21.92 -8.76
C LEU A 17 -14.29 20.46 -8.97
N ALA A 18 -13.30 20.22 -9.83
CA ALA A 18 -12.60 18.96 -9.88
C ALA A 18 -11.89 18.78 -8.52
N PHE A 19 -12.50 18.04 -7.60
CA PHE A 19 -11.78 17.49 -6.47
C PHE A 19 -10.74 16.55 -7.05
N SER A 20 -9.51 17.05 -7.23
CA SER A 20 -8.34 16.20 -7.37
C SER A 20 -8.28 15.42 -6.06
N GLU A 21 -8.71 14.16 -6.06
CA GLU A 21 -8.31 13.22 -5.04
C GLU A 21 -6.78 13.17 -5.11
N SER A 22 -6.13 13.97 -4.27
CA SER A 22 -4.72 13.80 -4.04
C SER A 22 -4.57 12.40 -3.46
N THR A 23 -4.05 11.46 -4.24
CA THR A 23 -3.54 10.18 -3.76
C THR A 23 -2.36 10.50 -2.85
N GLN A 24 -2.67 10.94 -1.63
CA GLN A 24 -1.66 11.31 -0.65
C GLN A 24 -1.01 10.01 -0.20
N ALA A 25 0.18 9.74 -0.73
CA ALA A 25 1.01 8.65 -0.30
C ALA A 25 1.36 8.86 1.18
N GLY A 26 0.64 8.17 2.05
CA GLY A 26 0.83 8.18 3.49
C GLY A 26 0.54 9.52 4.19
N GLN A 27 0.28 9.48 5.47
CA GLN A 27 0.05 10.64 6.33
C GLN A 27 1.11 10.71 7.42
N VAL A 28 1.75 11.88 7.62
CA VAL A 28 2.67 12.09 8.75
C VAL A 28 1.85 12.21 10.04
N VAL A 29 2.19 11.38 11.02
CA VAL A 29 1.51 11.31 12.32
C VAL A 29 2.51 11.30 13.47
N ALA A 30 2.08 11.66 14.68
CA ALA A 30 2.84 11.40 15.90
C ALA A 30 2.92 9.88 16.10
N PHE A 31 4.12 9.38 16.40
CA PHE A 31 4.35 7.96 16.59
C PHE A 31 5.49 7.71 17.59
N GLY A 32 5.34 6.68 18.42
CA GLY A 32 6.22 6.43 19.55
C GLY A 32 7.68 6.13 19.20
N ALA A 33 8.45 5.78 20.23
CA ALA A 33 9.90 5.65 20.20
C ALA A 33 10.38 4.36 19.50
N TYR A 34 10.33 4.34 18.19
CA TYR A 34 10.99 3.33 17.35
C TYR A 34 12.19 3.95 16.64
N ARG A 35 13.15 3.10 16.26
CA ARG A 35 14.34 3.54 15.53
C ARG A 35 13.94 4.16 14.19
N PRO A 36 14.47 5.34 13.82
CA PRO A 36 14.25 5.91 12.49
C PRO A 36 14.64 4.93 11.38
N GLY A 37 13.84 4.88 10.31
CA GLY A 37 14.00 3.94 9.22
C GLY A 37 13.34 2.57 9.45
N SER A 38 12.82 2.29 10.66
CA SER A 38 12.05 1.07 10.92
C SER A 38 10.67 1.14 10.31
N ILE A 39 10.14 -0.04 9.96
CA ILE A 39 8.77 -0.26 9.54
C ILE A 39 8.03 -0.94 10.68
N VAL A 40 6.96 -0.34 11.19
CA VAL A 40 6.12 -0.92 12.24
C VAL A 40 4.73 -1.21 11.68
N ILE A 41 4.26 -2.44 11.81
CA ILE A 41 2.97 -2.87 11.28
C ILE A 41 2.08 -3.29 12.44
N MET A 42 0.95 -2.61 12.60
CA MET A 42 -0.10 -2.93 13.58
C MET A 42 -1.21 -3.70 12.87
N THR A 43 -1.21 -5.03 12.99
CA THR A 43 -2.11 -5.89 12.20
C THR A 43 -3.57 -5.69 12.56
N THR A 44 -3.90 -5.54 13.86
CA THR A 44 -5.28 -5.28 14.31
C THR A 44 -5.81 -3.94 13.77
N ALA A 45 -4.96 -2.91 13.76
CA ALA A 45 -5.31 -1.60 13.22
C ALA A 45 -5.27 -1.55 11.67
N ARG A 46 -4.62 -2.53 11.03
CA ARG A 46 -4.37 -2.59 9.57
C ARG A 46 -3.65 -1.33 9.08
N GLN A 47 -2.60 -0.96 9.83
CA GLN A 47 -1.78 0.22 9.57
C GLN A 47 -0.30 -0.17 9.54
N LEU A 48 0.44 0.46 8.64
CA LEU A 48 1.89 0.41 8.56
C LEU A 48 2.44 1.81 8.83
N TYR A 49 3.52 1.88 9.62
CA TYR A 49 4.21 3.11 9.98
C TYR A 49 5.66 3.03 9.54
N TYR A 50 6.10 3.96 8.71
CA TYR A 50 7.52 4.17 8.43
C TYR A 50 8.05 5.27 9.35
N VAL A 51 8.97 4.91 10.22
CA VAL A 51 9.46 5.79 11.31
C VAL A 51 10.44 6.83 10.76
N LEU A 52 10.10 8.11 10.94
CA LEU A 52 10.92 9.24 10.50
C LEU A 52 11.94 9.69 11.56
N GLY A 53 11.70 9.37 12.82
CA GLY A 53 12.38 9.95 13.98
C GLY A 53 11.68 11.21 14.49
N GLY A 54 12.18 11.74 15.63
CA GLY A 54 11.56 12.91 16.28
C GLY A 54 10.10 12.69 16.69
N GLY A 55 9.73 11.46 17.07
CA GLY A 55 8.36 11.11 17.46
C GLY A 55 7.35 11.11 16.30
N ARG A 56 7.79 10.96 15.05
CA ARG A 56 6.93 10.99 13.86
C ARG A 56 7.11 9.77 12.98
N ALA A 57 6.05 9.39 12.28
CA ALA A 57 6.08 8.37 11.23
C ALA A 57 5.14 8.73 10.09
N ILE A 58 5.34 8.12 8.93
CA ILE A 58 4.37 8.11 7.84
C ILE A 58 3.49 6.88 8.04
N ARG A 59 2.18 7.09 8.13
CA ARG A 59 1.17 6.07 8.28
C ARG A 59 0.55 5.73 6.94
N TYR A 60 0.41 4.42 6.65
CA TYR A 60 -0.25 3.89 5.47
C TYR A 60 -1.31 2.86 5.87
N PRO A 61 -2.50 2.88 5.26
CA PRO A 61 -3.46 1.79 5.40
C PRO A 61 -2.93 0.53 4.71
N VAL A 62 -3.15 -0.64 5.30
CA VAL A 62 -2.66 -1.91 4.74
C VAL A 62 -3.68 -3.03 4.85
N GLY A 63 -3.66 -3.96 3.89
CA GLY A 63 -4.28 -5.26 4.03
C GLY A 63 -3.30 -6.23 4.70
N VAL A 64 -3.80 -7.05 5.62
CA VAL A 64 -2.98 -7.95 6.44
C VAL A 64 -3.45 -9.40 6.36
N GLY A 65 -2.74 -10.31 7.04
CA GLY A 65 -3.10 -11.72 7.12
C GLY A 65 -4.51 -11.94 7.65
N ARG A 66 -5.28 -12.81 6.97
CA ARG A 66 -6.58 -13.28 7.47
C ARG A 66 -6.43 -14.10 8.75
N ALA A 67 -7.53 -14.45 9.39
CA ALA A 67 -7.53 -15.29 10.60
C ALA A 67 -6.68 -16.56 10.42
N GLY A 68 -5.80 -16.84 11.36
CA GLY A 68 -4.84 -17.95 11.31
C GLY A 68 -3.62 -17.72 10.41
N MET A 69 -3.57 -16.64 9.63
CA MET A 69 -2.47 -16.33 8.70
C MET A 69 -1.68 -15.07 9.10
N ALA A 70 -2.17 -14.31 10.09
CA ALA A 70 -1.45 -13.18 10.62
C ALA A 70 -0.27 -13.67 11.48
N TRP A 71 0.88 -13.02 11.34
CA TRP A 71 2.07 -13.27 12.13
C TRP A 71 2.47 -12.01 12.91
N HIS A 72 3.35 -12.18 13.88
CA HIS A 72 3.93 -11.10 14.68
C HIS A 72 5.40 -11.39 14.96
N GLY A 73 6.15 -10.37 15.36
CA GLY A 73 7.56 -10.46 15.64
C GLY A 73 8.40 -9.53 14.76
N ARG A 74 9.65 -9.92 14.50
CA ARG A 74 10.63 -9.12 13.77
C ARG A 74 11.03 -9.79 12.47
N ALA A 75 11.36 -8.98 11.48
CA ALA A 75 11.97 -9.34 10.21
C ALA A 75 12.80 -8.16 9.72
N GLN A 76 13.51 -8.32 8.61
CA GLN A 76 14.18 -7.26 7.88
C GLN A 76 13.80 -7.29 6.41
N VAL A 77 13.89 -6.15 5.75
CA VAL A 77 13.76 -6.07 4.30
C VAL A 77 14.98 -6.76 3.68
N ALA A 78 14.78 -7.92 3.07
CA ALA A 78 15.84 -8.71 2.46
C ALA A 78 16.09 -8.35 0.99
N LEU A 79 15.04 -7.93 0.28
CA LEU A 79 15.12 -7.55 -1.13
C LEU A 79 14.05 -6.51 -1.51
N LYS A 80 14.31 -5.81 -2.61
CA LYS A 80 13.38 -4.83 -3.18
C LYS A 80 13.31 -4.99 -4.70
N ARG A 81 12.10 -4.98 -5.27
CA ARG A 81 11.89 -5.04 -6.73
C ARG A 81 10.72 -4.17 -7.16
N ILE A 82 10.89 -3.47 -8.26
CA ILE A 82 9.82 -2.76 -8.97
C ILE A 82 9.21 -3.71 -9.98
N ARG A 83 7.87 -3.73 -10.06
CA ARG A 83 7.09 -4.58 -10.97
C ARG A 83 7.60 -6.02 -11.03
N PRO A 84 7.67 -6.73 -9.89
CA PRO A 84 8.18 -8.09 -9.87
C PRO A 84 7.29 -9.02 -10.70
N ALA A 85 7.87 -9.98 -11.41
CA ALA A 85 7.11 -11.14 -11.83
C ALA A 85 6.66 -11.92 -10.59
N TRP A 86 5.51 -12.59 -10.67
CA TRP A 86 4.97 -13.37 -9.57
C TRP A 86 4.50 -14.74 -10.03
N GLN A 87 4.69 -15.71 -9.17
CA GLN A 87 4.21 -17.08 -9.36
C GLN A 87 3.57 -17.54 -8.04
N ALA A 88 2.34 -18.06 -8.10
CA ALA A 88 1.70 -18.59 -6.91
C ALA A 88 2.52 -19.77 -6.37
N PRO A 89 2.98 -19.71 -5.11
CA PRO A 89 3.65 -20.86 -4.50
C PRO A 89 2.64 -21.98 -4.23
N PRO A 90 3.10 -23.24 -4.06
CA PRO A 90 2.22 -24.39 -3.81
C PRO A 90 1.26 -24.19 -2.64
N SER A 91 1.66 -23.48 -1.60
CA SER A 91 0.84 -23.14 -0.44
C SER A 91 -0.41 -22.30 -0.76
N ILE A 92 -0.41 -21.61 -1.91
CA ILE A 92 -1.52 -20.79 -2.40
C ILE A 92 -2.10 -21.39 -3.69
N GLY A 93 -1.26 -22.07 -4.48
CA GLY A 93 -1.58 -22.64 -5.79
C GLY A 93 -2.20 -24.03 -5.78
N GLY A 94 -2.72 -24.51 -4.64
CA GLY A 94 -3.34 -25.84 -4.57
C GLY A 94 -2.34 -26.99 -4.63
N GLY A 95 -1.14 -26.83 -4.08
CA GLY A 95 -0.11 -27.87 -4.01
C GLY A 95 0.93 -27.82 -5.14
N VAL A 96 0.72 -27.01 -6.16
CA VAL A 96 1.63 -26.82 -7.29
C VAL A 96 1.94 -25.34 -7.51
N TYR A 97 3.03 -25.05 -8.18
CA TYR A 97 3.31 -23.69 -8.63
C TYR A 97 2.34 -23.28 -9.73
N GLY A 98 1.73 -22.11 -9.57
CA GLY A 98 0.88 -21.51 -10.60
C GLY A 98 1.69 -21.04 -11.82
N PRO A 99 1.04 -20.48 -12.86
CA PRO A 99 1.74 -19.84 -13.97
C PRO A 99 2.48 -18.58 -13.51
N VAL A 100 3.59 -18.26 -14.18
CA VAL A 100 4.28 -17.00 -13.97
C VAL A 100 3.46 -15.85 -14.53
N ILE A 101 3.16 -14.85 -13.70
CA ILE A 101 2.48 -13.62 -14.10
C ILE A 101 3.54 -12.52 -14.23
N PRO A 102 3.72 -11.94 -15.43
CA PRO A 102 4.73 -10.91 -15.67
C PRO A 102 4.55 -9.68 -14.77
N GLY A 103 5.65 -9.01 -14.47
CA GLY A 103 5.64 -7.72 -13.77
C GLY A 103 4.90 -6.65 -14.57
N GLY A 104 4.08 -5.84 -13.88
CA GLY A 104 3.25 -4.81 -14.51
C GLY A 104 1.95 -5.33 -15.15
N SER A 105 1.72 -6.64 -15.21
CA SER A 105 0.44 -7.19 -15.63
C SER A 105 -0.69 -6.76 -14.66
N PRO A 106 -1.88 -6.35 -15.16
CA PRO A 106 -3.02 -6.03 -14.30
C PRO A 106 -3.51 -7.24 -13.48
N ARG A 107 -3.12 -8.46 -13.85
CA ARG A 107 -3.41 -9.69 -13.09
C ARG A 107 -2.37 -9.99 -12.00
N ASN A 108 -1.25 -9.24 -11.94
CA ASN A 108 -0.19 -9.52 -10.99
C ASN A 108 -0.55 -9.01 -9.59
N PRO A 109 -0.71 -9.88 -8.59
CA PRO A 109 -1.13 -9.48 -7.25
C PRO A 109 -0.06 -8.69 -6.46
N MET A 110 1.20 -8.66 -6.92
CA MET A 110 2.27 -7.91 -6.26
C MET A 110 2.21 -6.41 -6.53
N GLY A 111 1.43 -5.98 -7.53
CA GLY A 111 1.29 -4.57 -7.85
C GLY A 111 2.58 -3.90 -8.34
N ALA A 112 2.79 -2.65 -7.91
CA ALA A 112 3.85 -1.80 -8.44
C ALA A 112 5.25 -2.12 -7.88
N ALA A 113 5.36 -2.62 -6.66
CA ALA A 113 6.63 -2.91 -6.00
C ALA A 113 6.49 -3.97 -4.91
N VAL A 114 7.62 -4.57 -4.52
CA VAL A 114 7.73 -5.50 -3.41
C VAL A 114 8.97 -5.19 -2.56
N LEU A 115 8.81 -5.28 -1.25
CA LEU A 115 9.85 -5.39 -0.24
C LEU A 115 9.71 -6.80 0.36
N GLY A 116 10.56 -7.73 -0.08
CA GLY A 116 10.60 -9.10 0.45
C GLY A 116 11.27 -9.13 1.80
N LEU A 117 10.77 -9.95 2.72
CA LEU A 117 11.30 -10.06 4.06
C LEU A 117 12.21 -11.29 4.20
N ASP A 118 13.14 -11.25 5.15
CA ASP A 118 14.01 -12.37 5.53
C ASP A 118 13.29 -13.46 6.34
N ARG A 119 11.97 -13.37 6.43
CA ARG A 119 11.12 -14.28 7.17
C ARG A 119 10.16 -15.01 6.25
N GLY A 120 10.43 -16.27 5.98
CA GLY A 120 9.60 -17.11 5.12
C GLY A 120 9.37 -16.51 3.73
N ASN A 121 8.15 -16.59 3.23
CA ASN A 121 7.74 -16.00 1.95
C ASN A 121 6.93 -14.72 2.13
N TYR A 122 7.13 -13.99 3.23
CA TYR A 122 6.38 -12.77 3.50
C TYR A 122 6.99 -11.57 2.80
N ALA A 123 6.13 -10.66 2.41
CA ALA A 123 6.50 -9.42 1.75
C ALA A 123 5.53 -8.29 2.10
N ILE A 124 6.01 -7.06 1.95
CA ILE A 124 5.20 -5.85 1.85
C ILE A 124 5.14 -5.52 0.35
N HIS A 125 3.95 -5.40 -0.23
CA HIS A 125 3.82 -5.25 -1.68
C HIS A 125 2.58 -4.43 -2.07
N GLY A 126 2.56 -3.94 -3.29
CA GLY A 126 1.39 -3.32 -3.89
C GLY A 126 0.24 -4.31 -4.12
N THR A 127 -0.75 -3.93 -4.90
CA THR A 127 -1.87 -4.83 -5.18
C THR A 127 -2.50 -4.52 -6.53
N ASN A 128 -3.07 -5.54 -7.16
CA ASN A 128 -4.01 -5.39 -8.27
C ASN A 128 -5.48 -5.33 -7.82
N ASN A 129 -5.72 -5.43 -6.51
CA ASN A 129 -7.04 -5.31 -5.88
C ASN A 129 -7.01 -4.26 -4.76
N PRO A 130 -7.17 -2.96 -5.08
CA PRO A 130 -7.13 -1.89 -4.09
C PRO A 130 -8.15 -2.03 -2.95
N ALA A 131 -9.32 -2.63 -3.22
CA ALA A 131 -10.35 -2.88 -2.20
C ALA A 131 -9.91 -3.85 -1.08
N SER A 132 -8.79 -4.57 -1.27
CA SER A 132 -8.20 -5.45 -0.26
C SER A 132 -7.37 -4.72 0.80
N VAL A 133 -7.03 -3.44 0.58
CA VAL A 133 -6.32 -2.60 1.55
C VAL A 133 -7.30 -2.22 2.67
N GLY A 134 -6.87 -2.32 3.91
CA GLY A 134 -7.73 -2.15 5.09
C GLY A 134 -8.43 -3.44 5.54
N GLY A 135 -8.23 -4.57 4.86
CA GLY A 135 -8.86 -5.86 5.16
C GLY A 135 -7.91 -6.90 5.78
N PHE A 136 -8.51 -7.97 6.32
CA PHE A 136 -7.83 -9.21 6.72
C PHE A 136 -7.93 -10.23 5.58
N VAL A 137 -7.02 -10.16 4.61
CA VAL A 137 -7.24 -10.77 3.28
C VAL A 137 -6.09 -11.64 2.77
N SER A 138 -4.89 -11.54 3.34
CA SER A 138 -3.70 -12.20 2.80
C SER A 138 -3.37 -13.52 3.50
N HIS A 139 -2.36 -14.21 2.98
CA HIS A 139 -1.72 -15.38 3.62
C HIS A 139 -0.52 -14.98 4.50
N GLY A 140 -0.48 -13.73 4.97
CA GLY A 140 0.56 -13.19 5.85
C GLY A 140 1.34 -12.02 5.24
N CYS A 141 1.32 -11.82 3.93
CA CYS A 141 1.88 -10.62 3.29
C CYS A 141 1.10 -9.35 3.67
N ILE A 142 1.76 -8.23 3.55
CA ILE A 142 1.20 -6.90 3.82
C ILE A 142 0.91 -6.22 2.48
N ARG A 143 -0.37 -5.91 2.21
CA ARG A 143 -0.80 -5.28 0.97
C ARG A 143 -0.94 -3.78 1.15
N MET A 144 -0.44 -3.02 0.20
CA MET A 144 -0.52 -1.56 0.16
C MET A 144 -1.16 -1.09 -1.14
N TYR A 145 -1.67 0.13 -1.16
CA TYR A 145 -1.93 0.81 -2.43
C TYR A 145 -0.63 0.95 -3.23
N ASN A 146 -0.70 0.93 -4.55
CA ASN A 146 0.49 0.98 -5.39
C ASN A 146 1.29 2.28 -5.21
N ALA A 147 0.64 3.41 -4.99
CA ALA A 147 1.30 4.67 -4.68
C ALA A 147 2.05 4.60 -3.34
N ASP A 148 1.42 4.02 -2.32
CA ASP A 148 1.99 3.90 -0.97
C ASP A 148 3.21 2.98 -0.94
N VAL A 149 3.14 1.83 -1.63
CA VAL A 149 4.29 0.92 -1.66
C VAL A 149 5.47 1.52 -2.43
N LEU A 150 5.23 2.34 -3.46
CA LEU A 150 6.29 3.05 -4.16
C LEU A 150 6.95 4.13 -3.28
N ASP A 151 6.17 4.87 -2.49
CA ASP A 151 6.69 5.81 -1.51
C ASP A 151 7.51 5.11 -0.41
N LEU A 152 6.98 4.02 0.16
CA LEU A 152 7.70 3.20 1.12
C LEU A 152 8.98 2.59 0.52
N TYR A 153 8.91 2.12 -0.72
CA TYR A 153 10.04 1.57 -1.46
C TYR A 153 11.17 2.60 -1.62
N ALA A 154 10.84 3.85 -1.92
CA ALA A 154 11.83 4.92 -2.05
C ALA A 154 12.56 5.22 -0.73
N ARG A 155 11.87 5.05 0.41
CA ARG A 155 12.38 5.40 1.75
C ARG A 155 13.11 4.26 2.44
N ALA A 156 12.54 3.06 2.43
CA ALA A 156 13.04 1.92 3.20
C ALA A 156 14.18 1.22 2.47
N PRO A 157 15.41 1.17 3.04
CA PRO A 157 16.52 0.42 2.45
C PRO A 157 16.37 -1.09 2.66
N VAL A 158 17.15 -1.88 1.92
CA VAL A 158 17.44 -3.28 2.31
C VAL A 158 18.12 -3.25 3.67
N GLY A 159 17.77 -4.18 4.55
CA GLY A 159 18.21 -4.23 5.94
C GLY A 159 17.34 -3.40 6.91
N ALA A 160 16.33 -2.66 6.42
CA ALA A 160 15.39 -1.95 7.30
C ALA A 160 14.67 -2.94 8.23
N ASP A 161 14.61 -2.61 9.53
CA ASP A 161 13.89 -3.40 10.52
C ASP A 161 12.38 -3.36 10.27
N VAL A 162 11.74 -4.51 10.32
CA VAL A 162 10.29 -4.68 10.22
C VAL A 162 9.76 -5.29 11.51
N ILE A 163 8.88 -4.59 12.19
CA ILE A 163 8.29 -4.97 13.47
C ILE A 163 6.80 -5.15 13.27
N VAL A 164 6.30 -6.37 13.46
CA VAL A 164 4.88 -6.68 13.30
C VAL A 164 4.25 -6.94 14.65
N LEU A 165 3.25 -6.16 14.97
CA LEU A 165 2.49 -6.16 16.22
C LEU A 165 1.03 -6.58 15.95
N ARG A 166 0.36 -7.04 16.98
CA ARG A 166 -1.08 -7.30 16.98
C ARG A 166 -1.87 -6.04 17.26
#